data_6ff35e5b4bd56195271130e2fd4d00af
#
_entry.id   6ff35e5b4bd56195271130e2fd4d00af
#
_cell.length_a   1.000
_cell.length_b   1.000
_cell.length_c   1.000
_cell.angle_alpha   90.00
_cell.angle_beta   90.00
_cell.angle_gamma   90.00
#
_symmetry.space_group_name_H-M   'P 1'
#
loop_
_entity.id
_entity.type
_entity.pdbx_description
1 polymer ?
#
loop_
_entity_poly.entity_id
_entity_poly.type
_entity_poly.pdbx_seq_one_letter_code
_entity_poly.pdbx_strand_id
1 'polypeptide(L)'
;MCVPPGIGGLLTGGNGLTSQATTDNLWAWIDEEPEPEPIETIDPRMVAAVMVVHNAEEWLPRQLRALAALNPRPAMLVAVDNGSTDSSRQLLEQARAAGIISGVLDGGRNLGFGEAVATALPPDAPWVWLLHDDSAPQPDALGRLLQGAARTGAAVLYPKLLQPRRRNYPETLAEIGQSITPTGRRVAIVDNGDIDQGQEISEPVLGGSTAGMLIRGDVWRQLGGLAPELPLHRDGVDFGWRANEAGHKVVTWPDAALTHRQSGRTGERSGAFAKESHEIDRLTALRVVAARGAKPASTARLVIGSWLRAIGFLLAKSPRLAGAELRAIRRFTSTRGQVKTLAARSVGNMDVSRLLPRRYWSVRNALDRLGADLADRYRDFTNQESGFSIDEMTGDDFAGGPSQRRFLAPLAILTLLLLVAGGVALRNLFGFGDVFGGGLLPAPDNIGK
;
A
#
# COMPACT_ATOMS: atom_id res chain seq x y z
N MET A 1 25.82 43.59 -34.18
CA MET A 1 26.86 44.61 -34.49
C MET A 1 27.41 45.15 -33.19
N CYS A 2 28.60 44.75 -32.86
CA CYS A 2 29.80 45.43 -32.41
C CYS A 2 30.72 44.40 -31.73
N VAL A 3 31.85 44.25 -32.39
CA VAL A 3 32.97 43.36 -32.05
C VAL A 3 33.93 44.13 -31.12
N PRO A 4 34.65 43.48 -30.19
CA PRO A 4 35.66 44.13 -29.36
C PRO A 4 37.03 44.22 -30.08
N PRO A 5 37.89 45.17 -29.76
CA PRO A 5 39.31 45.14 -30.08
C PRO A 5 40.11 44.74 -28.80
N GLY A 6 41.22 44.07 -28.80
CA GLY A 6 42.33 43.97 -29.70
C GLY A 6 43.54 43.59 -28.84
N ILE A 7 44.25 42.61 -29.30
CA ILE A 7 45.47 42.04 -28.68
C ILE A 7 46.68 42.95 -28.97
N GLY A 8 47.56 43.09 -28.04
CA GLY A 8 48.93 43.56 -28.38
C GLY A 8 49.79 43.86 -27.16
N GLY A 9 50.88 43.11 -27.01
CA GLY A 9 52.10 43.68 -26.51
C GLY A 9 52.88 42.92 -25.43
N LEU A 10 53.76 42.05 -25.91
CA LEU A 10 55.18 41.82 -25.59
C LEU A 10 55.66 41.52 -24.16
N LEU A 11 56.16 40.34 -24.10
CA LEU A 11 57.34 39.77 -23.47
C LEU A 11 58.36 40.75 -22.84
N THR A 12 58.76 40.53 -21.54
CA THR A 12 60.15 40.34 -21.09
C THR A 12 60.22 40.13 -19.58
N GLY A 13 61.07 39.20 -19.12
CA GLY A 13 61.70 39.25 -17.80
C GLY A 13 61.28 38.11 -16.83
N GLY A 14 62.10 37.03 -16.80
CA GLY A 14 61.97 35.90 -15.91
C GLY A 14 62.28 36.22 -14.47
N ASN A 15 61.74 35.39 -13.57
CA ASN A 15 62.47 34.67 -12.52
C ASN A 15 61.49 34.01 -11.54
N GLY A 16 61.76 32.77 -11.24
CA GLY A 16 61.42 32.18 -9.96
C GLY A 16 59.97 31.67 -9.80
N LEU A 17 59.61 30.59 -10.47
CA LEU A 17 58.46 29.80 -10.13
C LEU A 17 58.76 29.00 -8.84
N THR A 18 58.35 29.48 -7.70
CA THR A 18 58.09 28.66 -6.53
C THR A 18 56.70 28.05 -6.70
N SER A 19 56.69 26.78 -7.03
CA SER A 19 55.56 25.89 -7.12
C SER A 19 54.97 25.60 -5.73
N GLN A 20 54.13 26.48 -5.20
CA GLN A 20 53.38 26.20 -3.94
C GLN A 20 52.00 26.89 -3.86
N ALA A 21 51.42 27.35 -4.95
CA ALA A 21 50.14 28.04 -4.88
C ALA A 21 49.20 27.57 -5.97
N THR A 22 48.72 26.31 -5.94
CA THR A 22 47.61 25.88 -6.80
C THR A 22 46.92 24.59 -6.39
N THR A 23 47.24 24.00 -5.23
CA THR A 23 46.49 22.79 -4.78
C THR A 23 45.39 23.08 -3.77
N ASP A 24 45.37 24.24 -3.14
CA ASP A 24 44.39 24.54 -2.07
C ASP A 24 43.03 25.06 -2.55
N ASN A 25 42.86 25.35 -3.82
CA ASN A 25 41.61 25.89 -4.33
C ASN A 25 40.83 24.99 -5.31
N LEU A 26 41.32 23.77 -5.55
CA LEU A 26 40.59 22.88 -6.47
C LEU A 26 39.35 22.24 -5.82
N TRP A 27 39.26 22.27 -4.51
CA TRP A 27 38.16 21.68 -3.74
C TRP A 27 37.33 22.70 -2.94
N ALA A 28 37.63 24.00 -3.05
CA ALA A 28 36.93 25.06 -2.32
C ALA A 28 35.43 25.14 -2.63
N TRP A 29 35.01 24.59 -3.78
CA TRP A 29 33.60 24.49 -4.13
C TRP A 29 32.87 23.30 -3.46
N ILE A 30 33.62 22.36 -2.83
CA ILE A 30 33.04 21.23 -2.08
C ILE A 30 32.74 21.67 -0.64
N ASP A 31 33.48 22.64 -0.11
CA ASP A 31 33.35 23.08 1.29
C ASP A 31 32.28 24.14 1.50
N GLU A 32 31.69 24.68 0.45
CA GLU A 32 30.54 25.61 0.50
C GLU A 32 29.22 24.90 0.15
N GLU A 33 28.91 23.75 0.76
CA GLU A 33 27.50 23.39 0.88
C GLU A 33 26.87 24.45 1.77
N PRO A 34 25.87 25.22 1.28
CA PRO A 34 25.16 26.18 2.11
C PRO A 34 24.62 25.39 3.32
N GLU A 35 24.95 25.86 4.53
CA GLU A 35 24.34 25.27 5.73
C GLU A 35 22.84 25.13 5.48
N PRO A 36 22.29 23.93 5.60
CA PRO A 36 20.86 23.71 5.33
C PRO A 36 20.10 24.69 6.26
N GLU A 37 19.24 25.53 5.67
CA GLU A 37 18.40 26.42 6.45
C GLU A 37 17.74 25.63 7.58
N PRO A 38 17.73 26.15 8.81
CA PRO A 38 17.16 25.43 9.95
C PRO A 38 15.71 25.07 9.61
N ILE A 39 15.47 23.78 9.43
CA ILE A 39 14.13 23.26 9.14
C ILE A 39 13.30 23.54 10.40
N GLU A 40 12.22 24.30 10.24
CA GLU A 40 11.25 24.53 11.29
C GLU A 40 10.76 23.17 11.80
N THR A 41 11.15 22.79 13.01
CA THR A 41 10.84 21.48 13.57
C THR A 41 9.50 21.52 14.28
N ILE A 42 8.59 20.62 13.89
CA ILE A 42 7.32 20.46 14.61
C ILE A 42 7.60 19.80 15.96
N ASP A 43 7.13 20.42 17.05
CA ASP A 43 7.32 19.88 18.41
C ASP A 43 6.59 18.52 18.58
N PRO A 44 7.29 17.46 18.93
CA PRO A 44 6.69 16.13 19.17
C PRO A 44 5.60 16.17 20.26
N ARG A 45 5.63 17.15 21.16
CA ARG A 45 4.60 17.36 22.18
C ARG A 45 3.26 17.82 21.60
N MET A 46 3.19 18.13 20.32
CA MET A 46 1.94 18.42 19.61
C MET A 46 1.26 17.15 19.06
N VAL A 47 1.84 15.96 19.28
CA VAL A 47 1.35 14.70 18.71
C VAL A 47 0.57 13.90 19.76
N ALA A 48 -0.67 13.56 19.42
CA ALA A 48 -1.46 12.53 20.10
C ALA A 48 -1.36 11.22 19.32
N ALA A 49 -0.74 10.21 19.92
CA ALA A 49 -0.64 8.87 19.36
C ALA A 49 -1.73 7.96 19.92
N VAL A 50 -2.39 7.19 19.04
CA VAL A 50 -3.40 6.20 19.43
C VAL A 50 -3.03 4.85 18.84
N MET A 51 -2.95 3.85 19.71
CA MET A 51 -2.72 2.45 19.37
C MET A 51 -3.98 1.64 19.64
N VAL A 52 -4.51 0.92 18.64
CA VAL A 52 -5.64 0.01 18.82
C VAL A 52 -5.11 -1.41 18.98
N VAL A 53 -5.57 -2.09 20.01
CA VAL A 53 -5.09 -3.44 20.39
C VAL A 53 -6.27 -4.42 20.46
N HIS A 54 -6.12 -5.59 19.82
CA HIS A 54 -7.10 -6.67 19.90
C HIS A 54 -6.43 -8.03 19.79
N ASN A 55 -6.46 -8.83 20.87
CA ASN A 55 -5.87 -10.17 20.93
C ASN A 55 -4.44 -10.21 20.37
N ALA A 56 -3.55 -9.44 20.98
CA ALA A 56 -2.19 -9.17 20.48
C ALA A 56 -1.09 -9.73 21.44
N GLU A 57 -1.42 -10.61 22.38
CA GLU A 57 -0.47 -11.08 23.41
C GLU A 57 0.86 -11.58 22.85
N GLU A 58 0.85 -12.17 21.66
CA GLU A 58 2.05 -12.74 21.02
C GLU A 58 3.05 -11.67 20.58
N TRP A 59 2.59 -10.54 19.99
CA TRP A 59 3.47 -9.52 19.40
C TRP A 59 3.48 -8.18 20.16
N LEU A 60 2.48 -7.94 21.02
CA LEU A 60 2.39 -6.71 21.82
C LEU A 60 3.64 -6.43 22.66
N PRO A 61 4.35 -7.41 23.26
CA PRO A 61 5.59 -7.15 24.00
C PRO A 61 6.69 -6.54 23.13
N ARG A 62 6.77 -6.90 21.84
CA ARG A 62 7.72 -6.27 20.90
C ARG A 62 7.30 -4.85 20.59
N GLN A 63 6.01 -4.62 20.33
CA GLN A 63 5.44 -3.30 20.09
C GLN A 63 5.72 -2.37 21.27
N LEU A 64 5.44 -2.78 22.49
CA LEU A 64 5.67 -1.98 23.70
C LEU A 64 7.15 -1.64 23.91
N ARG A 65 8.08 -2.57 23.63
CA ARG A 65 9.52 -2.27 23.65
C ARG A 65 9.91 -1.20 22.63
N ALA A 66 9.36 -1.26 21.42
CA ALA A 66 9.60 -0.23 20.40
C ALA A 66 9.08 1.14 20.83
N LEU A 67 7.87 1.18 21.42
CA LEU A 67 7.29 2.41 21.95
C LEU A 67 8.10 2.98 23.13
N ALA A 68 8.67 2.13 23.99
CA ALA A 68 9.56 2.55 25.07
C ALA A 68 10.86 3.19 24.56
N ALA A 69 11.34 2.74 23.39
CA ALA A 69 12.59 3.21 22.76
C ALA A 69 12.41 4.48 21.91
N LEU A 70 11.18 4.99 21.76
CA LEU A 70 10.91 6.19 20.95
C LEU A 70 11.67 7.42 21.46
N ASN A 71 12.33 8.09 20.55
CA ASN A 71 12.98 9.38 20.76
C ASN A 71 12.94 10.20 19.46
N PRO A 72 12.14 11.29 19.38
CA PRO A 72 11.30 11.84 20.43
C PRO A 72 10.01 11.02 20.71
N ARG A 73 9.44 11.27 21.90
CA ARG A 73 8.13 10.69 22.29
C ARG A 73 6.99 11.67 21.99
N PRO A 74 5.79 11.18 21.65
CA PRO A 74 4.61 12.05 21.55
C PRO A 74 4.17 12.58 22.91
N ALA A 75 3.39 13.66 22.95
CA ALA A 75 2.81 14.19 24.18
C ALA A 75 1.94 13.18 24.90
N MET A 76 1.17 12.42 24.12
CA MET A 76 0.23 11.44 24.58
C MET A 76 0.31 10.19 23.71
N LEU A 77 0.34 9.02 24.34
CA LEU A 77 0.23 7.75 23.67
C LEU A 77 -0.80 6.92 24.43
N VAL A 78 -1.99 6.78 23.86
CA VAL A 78 -3.09 6.01 24.44
C VAL A 78 -3.30 4.71 23.69
N ALA A 79 -3.47 3.62 24.43
CA ALA A 79 -3.87 2.34 23.88
C ALA A 79 -5.38 2.13 24.08
N VAL A 80 -6.08 1.69 23.05
CA VAL A 80 -7.47 1.24 23.13
C VAL A 80 -7.48 -0.28 23.10
N ASP A 81 -7.86 -0.89 24.21
CA ASP A 81 -8.15 -2.33 24.25
C ASP A 81 -9.51 -2.58 23.59
N ASN A 82 -9.47 -3.07 22.38
CA ASN A 82 -10.63 -3.23 21.51
C ASN A 82 -11.35 -4.58 21.73
N GLY A 83 -11.61 -4.89 22.99
CA GLY A 83 -12.30 -6.12 23.39
C GLY A 83 -11.42 -7.36 23.32
N SER A 84 -10.18 -7.29 23.81
CA SER A 84 -9.29 -8.46 23.91
C SER A 84 -9.80 -9.48 24.92
N THR A 85 -9.57 -10.76 24.63
CA THR A 85 -9.91 -11.91 25.47
C THR A 85 -8.68 -12.68 25.93
N ASP A 86 -7.50 -12.25 25.48
CA ASP A 86 -6.19 -12.78 25.86
C ASP A 86 -5.51 -11.87 26.92
N SER A 87 -4.22 -12.05 27.15
CA SER A 87 -3.45 -11.25 28.13
C SER A 87 -3.10 -9.84 27.67
N SER A 88 -3.58 -9.38 26.48
CA SER A 88 -3.27 -8.05 25.94
C SER A 88 -3.61 -6.93 26.91
N ARG A 89 -4.78 -6.96 27.57
CA ARG A 89 -5.19 -5.95 28.55
C ARG A 89 -4.20 -5.85 29.70
N GLN A 90 -3.76 -6.99 30.24
CA GLN A 90 -2.78 -7.03 31.33
C GLN A 90 -1.44 -6.42 30.91
N LEU A 91 -0.95 -6.73 29.69
CA LEU A 91 0.28 -6.16 29.14
C LEU A 91 0.18 -4.64 28.98
N LEU A 92 -0.97 -4.11 28.55
CA LEU A 92 -1.21 -2.68 28.43
C LEU A 92 -1.19 -1.98 29.77
N GLU A 93 -1.81 -2.55 30.83
CA GLU A 93 -1.79 -1.97 32.18
C GLU A 93 -0.36 -1.96 32.76
N GLN A 94 0.42 -3.01 32.51
CA GLN A 94 1.85 -3.04 32.89
C GLN A 94 2.63 -1.93 32.16
N ALA A 95 2.40 -1.75 30.88
CA ALA A 95 3.04 -0.71 30.08
C ALA A 95 2.64 0.70 30.56
N ARG A 96 1.39 0.90 30.97
CA ARG A 96 0.93 2.15 31.56
C ARG A 96 1.62 2.41 32.91
N ALA A 97 1.70 1.39 33.76
CA ALA A 97 2.41 1.50 35.06
C ALA A 97 3.90 1.81 34.89
N ALA A 98 4.52 1.29 33.81
CA ALA A 98 5.91 1.55 33.46
C ALA A 98 6.12 2.90 32.73
N GLY A 99 5.06 3.70 32.51
CA GLY A 99 5.14 4.99 31.80
C GLY A 99 5.46 4.90 30.30
N ILE A 100 5.28 3.71 29.70
CA ILE A 100 5.49 3.50 28.24
C ILE A 100 4.33 4.13 27.48
N ILE A 101 3.09 3.94 27.96
CA ILE A 101 1.88 4.55 27.42
C ILE A 101 1.21 5.44 28.46
N SER A 102 0.51 6.48 28.00
CA SER A 102 -0.13 7.48 28.86
C SER A 102 -1.44 6.98 29.48
N GLY A 103 -2.14 6.07 28.80
CA GLY A 103 -3.42 5.56 29.24
C GLY A 103 -3.86 4.33 28.48
N VAL A 104 -4.81 3.59 29.09
CA VAL A 104 -5.49 2.44 28.47
C VAL A 104 -6.98 2.72 28.53
N LEU A 105 -7.64 2.72 27.38
CA LEU A 105 -9.09 2.84 27.27
C LEU A 105 -9.70 1.48 26.94
N ASP A 106 -10.91 1.26 27.46
CA ASP A 106 -11.68 0.06 27.15
C ASP A 106 -12.64 0.36 26.00
N GLY A 107 -12.47 -0.29 24.85
CA GLY A 107 -13.39 -0.23 23.72
C GLY A 107 -14.69 -1.00 23.96
N GLY A 108 -14.76 -1.83 25.01
CA GLY A 108 -15.92 -2.59 25.44
C GLY A 108 -16.31 -3.73 24.51
N ARG A 109 -16.08 -3.58 23.21
CA ARG A 109 -16.36 -4.57 22.16
C ARG A 109 -15.35 -4.40 21.03
N ASN A 110 -15.26 -5.38 20.14
CA ASN A 110 -14.42 -5.25 18.95
C ASN A 110 -15.05 -4.25 17.95
N LEU A 111 -14.64 -2.99 18.05
CA LEU A 111 -15.03 -1.90 17.16
C LEU A 111 -14.24 -1.97 15.85
N GLY A 112 -14.69 -1.24 14.81
CA GLY A 112 -13.83 -0.93 13.67
C GLY A 112 -12.63 -0.06 14.11
N PHE A 113 -11.50 -0.15 13.38
CA PHE A 113 -10.27 0.57 13.75
C PHE A 113 -10.50 2.07 13.92
N GLY A 114 -11.16 2.71 12.95
CA GLY A 114 -11.44 4.15 13.01
C GLY A 114 -12.37 4.55 14.18
N GLU A 115 -13.32 3.70 14.51
CA GLU A 115 -14.25 3.89 15.64
C GLU A 115 -13.48 3.81 16.98
N ALA A 116 -12.59 2.82 17.12
CA ALA A 116 -11.73 2.68 18.29
C ALA A 116 -10.79 3.88 18.45
N VAL A 117 -10.15 4.37 17.37
CA VAL A 117 -9.32 5.57 17.40
C VAL A 117 -10.11 6.78 17.89
N ALA A 118 -11.33 6.97 17.40
CA ALA A 118 -12.16 8.11 17.75
C ALA A 118 -12.50 8.18 19.26
N THR A 119 -12.49 7.05 19.97
CA THR A 119 -12.74 7.03 21.42
C THR A 119 -11.59 7.59 22.27
N ALA A 120 -10.37 7.57 21.73
CA ALA A 120 -9.14 7.93 22.45
C ALA A 120 -8.54 9.27 22.04
N LEU A 121 -8.94 9.80 20.88
CA LEU A 121 -8.30 10.97 20.30
C LEU A 121 -8.86 12.27 20.90
N PRO A 122 -8.00 13.17 21.45
CA PRO A 122 -8.43 14.50 21.84
C PRO A 122 -8.98 15.28 20.63
N PRO A 123 -10.08 16.03 20.82
CA PRO A 123 -10.73 16.74 19.72
C PRO A 123 -9.89 17.85 19.11
N ASP A 124 -8.93 18.38 19.85
CA ASP A 124 -8.06 19.50 19.51
C ASP A 124 -6.61 19.10 19.22
N ALA A 125 -6.29 17.79 19.16
CA ALA A 125 -4.94 17.30 18.87
C ALA A 125 -4.38 17.99 17.61
N PRO A 126 -3.20 18.65 17.68
CA PRO A 126 -2.63 19.33 16.51
C PRO A 126 -2.12 18.32 15.46
N TRP A 127 -1.59 17.18 15.91
CA TRP A 127 -1.16 16.06 15.09
C TRP A 127 -1.67 14.74 15.68
N VAL A 128 -2.06 13.83 14.81
CA VAL A 128 -2.57 12.50 15.13
C VAL A 128 -1.62 11.46 14.54
N TRP A 129 -1.14 10.55 15.37
CA TRP A 129 -0.31 9.43 14.95
C TRP A 129 -1.03 8.12 15.22
N LEU A 130 -1.36 7.38 14.16
CA LEU A 130 -2.09 6.11 14.25
C LEU A 130 -1.10 4.94 14.32
N LEU A 131 -1.32 4.05 15.26
CA LEU A 131 -0.49 2.86 15.47
C LEU A 131 -1.34 1.61 15.55
N HIS A 132 -0.81 0.51 15.02
CA HIS A 132 -1.38 -0.81 15.19
C HIS A 132 -0.62 -1.56 16.29
N ASP A 133 -1.26 -2.57 16.89
CA ASP A 133 -0.65 -3.41 17.92
C ASP A 133 0.49 -4.29 17.38
N ASP A 134 0.60 -4.44 16.06
CA ASP A 134 1.59 -5.24 15.34
C ASP A 134 2.54 -4.39 14.46
N SER A 135 2.59 -3.05 14.69
CA SER A 135 3.43 -2.10 13.94
C SER A 135 4.47 -1.42 14.83
N ALA A 136 5.64 -2.02 14.99
CA ALA A 136 6.71 -1.53 15.86
C ALA A 136 7.51 -0.40 15.19
N PRO A 137 7.44 0.86 15.69
CA PRO A 137 8.20 1.96 15.14
C PRO A 137 9.70 1.84 15.43
N GLN A 138 10.53 2.33 14.50
CA GLN A 138 11.94 2.60 14.80
C GLN A 138 12.06 3.75 15.81
N PRO A 139 13.15 3.82 16.59
CA PRO A 139 13.27 4.82 17.67
C PRO A 139 13.07 6.27 17.23
N ASP A 140 13.49 6.64 16.05
CA ASP A 140 13.39 8.00 15.47
C ASP A 140 12.19 8.21 14.56
N ALA A 141 11.31 7.21 14.40
CA ALA A 141 10.22 7.23 13.42
C ALA A 141 9.31 8.46 13.54
N LEU A 142 8.94 8.85 14.76
CA LEU A 142 8.12 10.04 14.98
C LEU A 142 8.86 11.32 14.56
N GLY A 143 10.12 11.45 14.97
CA GLY A 143 10.96 12.59 14.59
C GLY A 143 11.10 12.73 13.08
N ARG A 144 11.33 11.62 12.38
CA ARG A 144 11.40 11.57 10.91
C ARG A 144 10.07 11.98 10.25
N LEU A 145 8.94 11.50 10.76
CA LEU A 145 7.62 11.90 10.24
C LEU A 145 7.37 13.41 10.41
N LEU A 146 7.69 13.97 11.57
CA LEU A 146 7.53 15.41 11.83
C LEU A 146 8.48 16.25 10.97
N GLN A 147 9.72 15.78 10.76
CA GLN A 147 10.65 16.39 9.82
C GLN A 147 10.08 16.38 8.39
N GLY A 148 9.50 15.23 7.97
CA GLY A 148 8.83 15.12 6.68
C GLY A 148 7.67 16.09 6.52
N ALA A 149 6.85 16.24 7.56
CA ALA A 149 5.75 17.19 7.56
C ALA A 149 6.25 18.65 7.44
N ALA A 150 7.27 19.03 8.20
CA ALA A 150 7.87 20.36 8.13
C ALA A 150 8.49 20.64 6.75
N ARG A 151 9.30 19.72 6.23
CA ARG A 151 9.99 19.87 4.93
C ARG A 151 9.04 19.93 3.74
N THR A 152 7.97 19.14 3.76
CA THR A 152 7.08 18.99 2.61
C THR A 152 5.81 19.83 2.70
N GLY A 153 5.43 20.29 3.90
CA GLY A 153 4.13 20.88 4.17
C GLY A 153 2.98 19.87 4.05
N ALA A 154 3.28 18.56 4.07
CA ALA A 154 2.27 17.53 3.94
C ALA A 154 1.37 17.46 5.17
N ALA A 155 0.09 17.26 4.93
CA ALA A 155 -0.91 17.09 5.98
C ALA A 155 -1.11 15.62 6.38
N VAL A 156 -0.73 14.68 5.52
CA VAL A 156 -0.79 13.25 5.75
C VAL A 156 0.50 12.61 5.26
N LEU A 157 1.14 11.83 6.13
CA LEU A 157 2.37 11.13 5.84
C LEU A 157 2.21 9.64 6.13
N TYR A 158 2.65 8.82 5.17
CA TYR A 158 2.72 7.37 5.29
C TYR A 158 4.18 6.94 5.41
N PRO A 159 4.58 6.30 6.52
CA PRO A 159 5.92 5.78 6.69
C PRO A 159 6.19 4.57 5.81
N LYS A 160 7.46 4.18 5.73
CA LYS A 160 7.89 2.89 5.20
C LYS A 160 7.53 1.79 6.21
N LEU A 161 6.85 0.76 5.73
CA LEU A 161 6.58 -0.43 6.51
C LEU A 161 7.52 -1.55 6.09
N LEU A 162 8.21 -2.12 7.08
CA LEU A 162 9.15 -3.21 6.91
C LEU A 162 8.54 -4.52 7.39
N GLN A 163 8.95 -5.63 6.80
CA GLN A 163 8.59 -6.95 7.31
C GLN A 163 9.31 -7.25 8.64
N PRO A 164 8.78 -8.14 9.49
CA PRO A 164 9.51 -8.63 10.64
C PRO A 164 10.85 -9.22 10.23
N ARG A 165 11.93 -8.72 10.85
CA ARG A 165 13.30 -9.11 10.52
C ARG A 165 13.50 -10.62 10.71
N ARG A 166 13.98 -11.29 9.67
CA ARG A 166 14.42 -12.67 9.72
C ARG A 166 15.93 -12.71 10.02
N ARG A 167 16.34 -13.64 10.87
CA ARG A 167 17.77 -13.80 11.21
C ARG A 167 18.56 -14.11 9.94
N ASN A 168 19.69 -13.38 9.75
CA ASN A 168 20.60 -13.51 8.60
C ASN A 168 20.01 -13.11 7.22
N TYR A 169 18.88 -12.37 7.20
CA TYR A 169 18.35 -11.81 5.97
C TYR A 169 18.36 -10.28 6.02
N PRO A 170 18.53 -9.60 4.89
CA PRO A 170 18.37 -8.15 4.82
C PRO A 170 16.96 -7.73 5.23
N GLU A 171 16.80 -6.47 5.59
CA GLU A 171 15.46 -5.91 5.82
C GLU A 171 14.69 -5.89 4.50
N THR A 172 13.41 -6.20 4.58
CA THR A 172 12.53 -6.27 3.42
C THR A 172 11.32 -5.38 3.60
N LEU A 173 10.88 -4.82 2.47
CA LEU A 173 9.73 -3.93 2.41
C LEU A 173 8.43 -4.72 2.59
N ALA A 174 7.51 -4.17 3.37
CA ALA A 174 6.14 -4.65 3.44
C ALA A 174 5.21 -3.76 2.62
N GLU A 175 5.36 -2.42 2.74
CA GLU A 175 4.50 -1.46 2.06
C GLU A 175 5.06 -0.03 2.18
N ILE A 176 4.93 0.77 1.11
CA ILE A 176 5.12 2.22 1.13
C ILE A 176 4.02 2.85 0.30
N GLY A 177 2.94 3.31 0.98
CA GLY A 177 1.80 3.87 0.27
C GLY A 177 1.05 2.88 -0.63
N GLN A 178 -0.12 3.26 -1.08
CA GLN A 178 -1.00 2.43 -1.90
C GLN A 178 -1.82 3.28 -2.86
N SER A 179 -2.19 2.68 -3.99
CA SER A 179 -3.29 3.13 -4.83
C SER A 179 -4.33 2.01 -4.98
N ILE A 180 -5.39 2.23 -5.75
CA ILE A 180 -6.46 1.26 -5.96
C ILE A 180 -6.91 1.27 -7.41
N THR A 181 -7.13 0.09 -7.99
CA THR A 181 -7.68 -0.04 -9.34
C THR A 181 -9.18 0.26 -9.37
N PRO A 182 -9.77 0.53 -10.54
CA PRO A 182 -11.23 0.65 -10.69
C PRO A 182 -12.03 -0.60 -10.31
N THR A 183 -11.37 -1.74 -10.12
CA THR A 183 -11.99 -2.99 -9.63
C THR A 183 -11.80 -3.22 -8.13
N GLY A 184 -11.14 -2.29 -7.44
CA GLY A 184 -10.87 -2.34 -6.00
C GLY A 184 -9.60 -3.11 -5.61
N ARG A 185 -8.75 -3.50 -6.57
CA ARG A 185 -7.48 -4.15 -6.27
C ARG A 185 -6.46 -3.14 -5.75
N ARG A 186 -5.71 -3.50 -4.72
CA ARG A 186 -4.56 -2.70 -4.23
C ARG A 186 -3.47 -2.65 -5.29
N VAL A 187 -2.86 -1.49 -5.38
CA VAL A 187 -1.65 -1.26 -6.16
C VAL A 187 -0.62 -0.72 -5.19
N ALA A 188 0.31 -1.57 -4.81
CA ALA A 188 1.45 -1.17 -4.01
C ALA A 188 2.44 -0.37 -4.85
N ILE A 189 3.17 0.55 -4.22
CA ILE A 189 4.24 1.31 -4.87
C ILE A 189 5.51 0.45 -4.94
N VAL A 190 5.73 -0.38 -3.93
CA VAL A 190 6.85 -1.33 -3.81
C VAL A 190 6.30 -2.75 -3.74
N ASP A 191 7.04 -3.72 -4.24
CA ASP A 191 6.67 -5.11 -4.09
C ASP A 191 6.96 -5.60 -2.66
N ASN A 192 6.02 -6.36 -2.11
CA ASN A 192 6.14 -6.91 -0.77
C ASN A 192 7.24 -7.97 -0.75
N GLY A 193 8.26 -7.76 0.07
CA GLY A 193 9.42 -8.64 0.18
C GLY A 193 10.67 -8.16 -0.56
N ASP A 194 10.58 -7.06 -1.29
CA ASP A 194 11.76 -6.42 -1.86
C ASP A 194 12.75 -6.04 -0.76
N ILE A 195 14.04 -6.15 -1.06
CA ILE A 195 15.11 -5.76 -0.15
C ILE A 195 15.08 -4.24 0.00
N ASP A 196 15.03 -3.77 1.26
CA ASP A 196 15.19 -2.35 1.57
C ASP A 196 16.64 -1.93 1.35
N GLN A 197 16.89 -1.14 0.32
CA GLN A 197 18.18 -0.56 -0.03
C GLN A 197 18.21 0.96 0.21
N GLY A 198 17.14 1.52 0.77
CA GLY A 198 16.99 2.97 0.95
C GLY A 198 16.77 3.74 -0.35
N GLN A 199 16.31 3.06 -1.40
CA GLN A 199 16.08 3.64 -2.72
C GLN A 199 14.75 4.41 -2.83
N GLU A 200 13.85 4.24 -1.86
CA GLU A 200 12.55 4.87 -1.87
C GLU A 200 12.65 6.35 -1.57
N ILE A 201 11.90 7.14 -2.32
CA ILE A 201 11.80 8.59 -2.16
C ILE A 201 10.40 8.99 -1.72
N SER A 202 10.29 10.20 -1.18
CA SER A 202 8.99 10.78 -0.83
C SER A 202 8.22 11.15 -2.10
N GLU A 203 7.04 10.58 -2.26
CA GLU A 203 6.17 10.81 -3.42
C GLU A 203 4.73 11.13 -3.01
N PRO A 204 4.00 11.92 -3.81
CA PRO A 204 2.56 12.04 -3.66
C PRO A 204 1.87 10.69 -3.85
N VAL A 205 0.96 10.35 -2.94
CA VAL A 205 0.28 9.05 -2.94
C VAL A 205 -1.21 9.20 -2.70
N LEU A 206 -2.01 8.26 -3.23
CA LEU A 206 -3.45 8.25 -3.00
C LEU A 206 -3.78 7.99 -1.52
N GLY A 207 -3.05 7.08 -0.90
CA GLY A 207 -3.21 6.69 0.49
C GLY A 207 -2.22 5.61 0.88
N GLY A 208 -2.46 4.92 2.00
CA GLY A 208 -1.59 3.86 2.50
C GLY A 208 -2.21 3.13 3.68
N SER A 209 -1.40 2.37 4.39
CA SER A 209 -1.79 1.74 5.65
C SER A 209 -1.94 2.77 6.76
N THR A 210 -2.89 2.57 7.66
CA THR A 210 -3.02 3.36 8.89
C THR A 210 -1.94 3.02 9.93
N ALA A 211 -1.13 1.98 9.71
CA ALA A 211 -0.01 1.61 10.56
C ALA A 211 1.11 2.66 10.48
N GLY A 212 1.23 3.51 11.48
CA GLY A 212 2.22 4.60 11.54
C GLY A 212 1.85 5.88 10.79
N MET A 213 0.65 6.00 10.28
CA MET A 213 0.15 7.18 9.56
C MET A 213 0.14 8.42 10.46
N LEU A 214 0.82 9.50 10.04
CA LEU A 214 0.79 10.80 10.72
C LEU A 214 -0.15 11.74 9.97
N ILE A 215 -1.02 12.43 10.71
CA ILE A 215 -2.08 13.28 10.17
C ILE A 215 -2.12 14.61 10.89
N ARG A 216 -2.21 15.70 10.16
CA ARG A 216 -2.45 17.03 10.76
C ARG A 216 -3.87 17.10 11.33
N GLY A 217 -4.01 17.56 12.55
CA GLY A 217 -5.27 17.48 13.32
C GLY A 217 -6.43 18.27 12.73
N ASP A 218 -6.16 19.41 12.06
CA ASP A 218 -7.19 20.16 11.35
C ASP A 218 -7.78 19.35 10.18
N VAL A 219 -6.94 18.64 9.43
CA VAL A 219 -7.36 17.77 8.33
C VAL A 219 -8.13 16.55 8.85
N TRP A 220 -7.69 15.97 9.98
CA TRP A 220 -8.44 14.91 10.66
C TRP A 220 -9.88 15.35 10.99
N ARG A 221 -10.03 16.53 11.59
CA ARG A 221 -11.32 17.10 11.94
C ARG A 221 -12.17 17.45 10.72
N GLN A 222 -11.56 18.11 9.74
CA GLN A 222 -12.23 18.50 8.49
C GLN A 222 -12.83 17.32 7.77
N LEU A 223 -12.09 16.18 7.71
CA LEU A 223 -12.52 14.96 7.03
C LEU A 223 -13.41 14.06 7.91
N GLY A 224 -13.59 14.40 9.20
CA GLY A 224 -14.36 13.60 10.14
C GLY A 224 -13.74 12.26 10.48
N GLY A 225 -12.39 12.19 10.48
CA GLY A 225 -11.64 10.98 10.80
C GLY A 225 -11.75 9.86 9.77
N LEU A 226 -11.43 8.64 10.21
CA LEU A 226 -11.61 7.43 9.40
C LEU A 226 -13.09 7.10 9.25
N ALA A 227 -13.47 6.52 8.12
CA ALA A 227 -14.85 6.22 7.81
C ALA A 227 -15.34 4.94 8.53
N PRO A 228 -16.37 5.00 9.40
CA PRO A 228 -16.93 3.82 10.07
C PRO A 228 -17.48 2.76 9.12
N GLU A 229 -17.83 3.17 7.90
CA GLU A 229 -18.25 2.27 6.82
C GLU A 229 -17.15 1.31 6.38
N LEU A 230 -15.89 1.59 6.78
CA LEU A 230 -14.68 0.82 6.50
C LEU A 230 -14.05 0.34 7.82
N PRO A 231 -14.63 -0.67 8.49
CA PRO A 231 -14.20 -1.08 9.82
C PRO A 231 -12.77 -1.62 9.87
N LEU A 232 -12.31 -2.22 8.77
CA LEU A 232 -10.96 -2.75 8.57
C LEU A 232 -10.58 -2.63 7.09
N HIS A 233 -9.29 -2.48 6.82
CA HIS A 233 -8.75 -2.37 5.47
C HIS A 233 -9.30 -1.16 4.70
N ARG A 234 -8.56 -0.63 3.77
CA ARG A 234 -8.92 0.50 2.89
C ARG A 234 -9.28 1.81 3.58
N ASP A 235 -9.36 1.85 4.90
CA ASP A 235 -9.63 3.05 5.70
C ASP A 235 -8.55 4.12 5.51
N GLY A 236 -7.26 3.76 5.54
CA GLY A 236 -6.16 4.68 5.25
C GLY A 236 -6.14 5.13 3.78
N VAL A 237 -6.48 4.25 2.83
CA VAL A 237 -6.60 4.64 1.41
C VAL A 237 -7.77 5.61 1.20
N ASP A 238 -8.93 5.35 1.82
CA ASP A 238 -10.08 6.25 1.75
C ASP A 238 -9.78 7.61 2.37
N PHE A 239 -9.10 7.62 3.52
CA PHE A 239 -8.72 8.88 4.19
C PHE A 239 -7.76 9.71 3.32
N GLY A 240 -6.70 9.07 2.79
CA GLY A 240 -5.76 9.73 1.90
C GLY A 240 -6.44 10.24 0.62
N TRP A 241 -7.37 9.47 0.06
CA TRP A 241 -8.16 9.90 -1.10
C TRP A 241 -8.95 11.17 -0.80
N ARG A 242 -9.71 11.19 0.32
CA ARG A 242 -10.48 12.38 0.75
C ARG A 242 -9.57 13.57 1.04
N ALA A 243 -8.39 13.34 1.62
CA ALA A 243 -7.42 14.40 1.88
C ALA A 243 -6.91 15.02 0.55
N ASN A 244 -6.57 14.18 -0.43
CA ASN A 244 -6.17 14.64 -1.76
C ASN A 244 -7.32 15.41 -2.47
N GLU A 245 -8.57 14.90 -2.43
CA GLU A 245 -9.74 15.58 -2.99
C GLU A 245 -9.98 16.95 -2.33
N ALA A 246 -9.67 17.07 -1.05
CA ALA A 246 -9.76 18.33 -0.30
C ALA A 246 -8.58 19.28 -0.55
N GLY A 247 -7.61 18.90 -1.40
CA GLY A 247 -6.45 19.71 -1.75
C GLY A 247 -5.29 19.65 -0.75
N HIS A 248 -5.33 18.71 0.19
CA HIS A 248 -4.22 18.51 1.12
C HIS A 248 -3.12 17.66 0.49
N LYS A 249 -1.87 17.99 0.84
CA LYS A 249 -0.72 17.22 0.40
C LYS A 249 -0.63 15.92 1.21
N VAL A 250 -0.61 14.80 0.50
CA VAL A 250 -0.52 13.42 1.02
C VAL A 250 0.71 12.78 0.40
N VAL A 251 1.65 12.32 1.23
CA VAL A 251 2.93 11.78 0.73
C VAL A 251 3.34 10.52 1.47
N THR A 252 4.19 9.72 0.82
CA THR A 252 5.02 8.72 1.49
C THR A 252 6.23 9.41 2.11
N TRP A 253 6.72 8.87 3.24
CA TRP A 253 7.93 9.36 3.87
C TRP A 253 8.84 8.19 4.30
N PRO A 254 9.67 7.68 3.39
CA PRO A 254 10.46 6.47 3.61
C PRO A 254 11.53 6.58 4.69
N ASP A 255 11.96 7.80 5.05
CA ASP A 255 12.93 8.02 6.14
C ASP A 255 12.38 7.59 7.50
N ALA A 256 11.05 7.59 7.66
CA ALA A 256 10.38 7.04 8.83
C ALA A 256 9.99 5.60 8.57
N ALA A 257 10.41 4.68 9.45
CA ALA A 257 10.14 3.26 9.26
C ALA A 257 9.50 2.61 10.49
N LEU A 258 8.61 1.66 10.23
CA LEU A 258 7.99 0.79 11.23
C LEU A 258 8.07 -0.66 10.75
N THR A 259 8.33 -1.60 11.66
CA THR A 259 8.17 -3.02 11.34
C THR A 259 6.70 -3.39 11.49
N HIS A 260 6.04 -3.87 10.44
CA HIS A 260 4.63 -4.25 10.47
C HIS A 260 4.44 -5.73 10.15
N ARG A 261 3.92 -6.50 11.09
CA ARG A 261 3.70 -7.95 10.95
C ARG A 261 2.55 -8.28 9.99
N GLN A 262 1.62 -7.35 9.81
CA GLN A 262 0.41 -7.56 9.01
C GLN A 262 -0.42 -8.77 9.46
N SER A 263 -0.49 -9.02 10.77
CA SER A 263 -1.13 -10.20 11.38
C SER A 263 -2.59 -10.40 10.94
N GLY A 264 -3.30 -9.31 10.62
CA GLY A 264 -4.64 -9.34 10.05
C GLY A 264 -4.70 -9.85 8.60
N ARG A 265 -3.58 -9.78 7.84
CA ARG A 265 -3.49 -10.28 6.45
C ARG A 265 -2.93 -11.69 6.39
N THR A 266 -1.96 -12.02 7.25
CA THR A 266 -1.32 -13.35 7.28
C THR A 266 -2.21 -14.43 7.88
N GLY A 267 -3.36 -14.06 8.49
CA GLY A 267 -4.25 -14.99 9.16
C GLY A 267 -3.73 -15.48 10.51
N GLU A 268 -2.65 -14.87 11.02
CA GLU A 268 -2.09 -15.19 12.34
C GLU A 268 -2.98 -14.73 13.48
N ARG A 269 -3.77 -13.68 13.26
CA ARG A 269 -4.71 -13.16 14.24
C ARG A 269 -5.90 -14.11 14.43
N SER A 270 -6.15 -14.54 15.65
CA SER A 270 -7.32 -15.34 15.99
C SER A 270 -8.59 -14.46 16.07
N GLY A 271 -9.76 -15.03 15.75
CA GLY A 271 -11.05 -14.36 15.91
C GLY A 271 -11.90 -14.27 14.65
N ALA A 272 -13.06 -13.62 14.76
CA ALA A 272 -14.04 -13.51 13.68
C ALA A 272 -13.50 -12.75 12.47
N PHE A 273 -12.74 -11.66 12.68
CA PHE A 273 -12.17 -10.87 11.60
C PHE A 273 -11.10 -11.63 10.79
N ALA A 274 -10.34 -12.52 11.40
CA ALA A 274 -9.35 -13.33 10.71
C ALA A 274 -10.00 -14.30 9.71
N LYS A 275 -11.11 -14.93 10.13
CA LYS A 275 -11.85 -15.88 9.27
C LYS A 275 -12.56 -15.19 8.10
N GLU A 276 -12.92 -13.91 8.24
CA GLU A 276 -13.64 -13.12 7.27
C GLU A 276 -12.75 -12.08 6.55
N SER A 277 -11.43 -12.09 6.79
CA SER A 277 -10.52 -11.04 6.32
C SER A 277 -10.63 -10.77 4.82
N HIS A 278 -10.68 -11.82 3.99
CA HIS A 278 -10.86 -11.69 2.53
C HIS A 278 -12.22 -11.09 2.17
N GLU A 279 -13.30 -11.51 2.82
CA GLU A 279 -14.64 -10.97 2.60
C GLU A 279 -14.69 -9.48 2.94
N ILE A 280 -14.12 -9.10 4.10
CA ILE A 280 -14.11 -7.71 4.58
C ILE A 280 -13.25 -6.84 3.65
N ASP A 281 -12.04 -7.31 3.28
CA ASP A 281 -11.17 -6.56 2.36
C ASP A 281 -11.85 -6.34 1.01
N ARG A 282 -12.54 -7.36 0.49
CA ARG A 282 -13.29 -7.22 -0.75
C ARG A 282 -14.48 -6.27 -0.63
N LEU A 283 -15.25 -6.38 0.45
CA LEU A 283 -16.39 -5.51 0.72
C LEU A 283 -15.97 -4.04 0.80
N THR A 284 -14.92 -3.75 1.57
CA THR A 284 -14.39 -2.39 1.74
C THR A 284 -13.81 -1.85 0.44
N ALA A 285 -13.13 -2.69 -0.35
CA ALA A 285 -12.66 -2.34 -1.69
C ALA A 285 -13.81 -1.93 -2.63
N LEU A 286 -14.90 -2.71 -2.66
CA LEU A 286 -16.09 -2.38 -3.44
C LEU A 286 -16.74 -1.08 -2.98
N ARG A 287 -16.81 -0.84 -1.68
CA ARG A 287 -17.37 0.40 -1.10
C ARG A 287 -16.55 1.63 -1.50
N VAL A 288 -15.22 1.57 -1.34
CA VAL A 288 -14.33 2.69 -1.70
C VAL A 288 -14.44 3.01 -3.20
N VAL A 289 -14.36 2.00 -4.08
CA VAL A 289 -14.45 2.23 -5.52
C VAL A 289 -15.83 2.76 -5.93
N ALA A 290 -16.91 2.27 -5.31
CA ALA A 290 -18.27 2.74 -5.59
C ALA A 290 -18.51 4.17 -5.08
N ALA A 291 -17.89 4.55 -3.96
CA ALA A 291 -18.03 5.86 -3.35
C ALA A 291 -17.16 6.94 -3.98
N ARG A 292 -15.93 6.56 -4.41
CA ARG A 292 -14.86 7.49 -4.83
C ARG A 292 -14.51 7.42 -6.32
N GLY A 293 -14.97 6.41 -7.05
CA GLY A 293 -14.59 6.23 -8.45
C GLY A 293 -14.94 7.43 -9.32
N ALA A 294 -14.02 7.85 -10.21
CA ALA A 294 -14.13 9.00 -11.09
C ALA A 294 -15.35 8.96 -12.08
N LYS A 295 -15.92 7.81 -12.25
CA LYS A 295 -17.25 7.60 -12.85
C LYS A 295 -17.99 6.68 -11.90
N PRO A 296 -19.28 6.89 -11.62
CA PRO A 296 -20.01 5.93 -10.82
C PRO A 296 -19.83 4.58 -11.51
N ALA A 297 -18.91 3.77 -10.95
CA ALA A 297 -18.72 2.42 -11.42
C ALA A 297 -20.10 1.81 -11.27
N SER A 298 -20.77 1.50 -12.38
CA SER A 298 -22.11 0.97 -12.27
C SER A 298 -22.02 -0.21 -11.33
N THR A 299 -22.81 -0.22 -10.28
CA THR A 299 -22.87 -1.33 -9.32
C THR A 299 -22.85 -2.68 -10.05
N ALA A 300 -23.50 -2.73 -11.22
CA ALA A 300 -23.50 -3.88 -12.12
C ALA A 300 -22.10 -4.31 -12.56
N ARG A 301 -21.20 -3.38 -12.95
CA ARG A 301 -19.81 -3.73 -13.36
C ARG A 301 -19.03 -4.32 -12.21
N LEU A 302 -19.17 -3.76 -11.01
CA LEU A 302 -18.47 -4.26 -9.81
C LEU A 302 -18.98 -5.65 -9.43
N VAL A 303 -20.31 -5.86 -9.48
CA VAL A 303 -20.93 -7.16 -9.21
C VAL A 303 -20.51 -8.19 -10.25
N ILE A 304 -20.58 -7.88 -11.55
CA ILE A 304 -20.14 -8.78 -12.63
C ILE A 304 -18.65 -9.14 -12.45
N GLY A 305 -17.79 -8.13 -12.19
CA GLY A 305 -16.37 -8.37 -11.97
C GLY A 305 -16.10 -9.28 -10.77
N SER A 306 -16.87 -9.14 -9.69
CA SER A 306 -16.75 -10.02 -8.52
C SER A 306 -17.29 -11.43 -8.80
N TRP A 307 -18.35 -11.58 -9.57
CA TRP A 307 -18.81 -12.89 -10.04
C TRP A 307 -17.76 -13.61 -10.88
N LEU A 308 -17.12 -12.91 -11.82
CA LEU A 308 -16.02 -13.47 -12.61
C LEU A 308 -14.84 -13.90 -11.73
N ARG A 309 -14.51 -13.13 -10.69
CA ARG A 309 -13.49 -13.50 -9.71
C ARG A 309 -13.89 -14.75 -8.93
N ALA A 310 -15.14 -14.84 -8.48
CA ALA A 310 -15.64 -16.02 -7.76
C ALA A 310 -15.54 -17.28 -8.64
N ILE A 311 -15.89 -17.19 -9.92
CA ILE A 311 -15.71 -18.27 -10.90
C ILE A 311 -14.21 -18.60 -11.04
N GLY A 312 -13.34 -17.59 -11.17
CA GLY A 312 -11.89 -17.79 -11.21
C GLY A 312 -11.36 -18.55 -10.01
N PHE A 313 -11.82 -18.21 -8.79
CA PHE A 313 -11.45 -18.94 -7.57
C PHE A 313 -11.98 -20.39 -7.56
N LEU A 314 -13.16 -20.65 -8.11
CA LEU A 314 -13.66 -22.03 -8.24
C LEU A 314 -12.79 -22.84 -9.22
N LEU A 315 -12.43 -22.25 -10.36
CA LEU A 315 -11.52 -22.87 -11.32
C LEU A 315 -10.12 -23.12 -10.71
N ALA A 316 -9.68 -22.20 -9.83
CA ALA A 316 -8.44 -22.34 -9.06
C ALA A 316 -8.59 -23.27 -7.84
N LYS A 317 -9.67 -24.06 -7.72
CA LYS A 317 -9.97 -24.97 -6.62
C LYS A 317 -9.92 -24.31 -5.21
N SER A 318 -10.29 -23.04 -5.14
CA SER A 318 -10.32 -22.25 -3.91
C SER A 318 -11.76 -21.87 -3.51
N PRO A 319 -12.63 -22.83 -3.13
CA PRO A 319 -14.05 -22.57 -2.89
C PRO A 319 -14.30 -21.65 -1.70
N ARG A 320 -13.38 -21.59 -0.73
CA ARG A 320 -13.46 -20.65 0.41
C ARG A 320 -13.38 -19.22 -0.05
N LEU A 321 -12.46 -18.90 -0.97
CA LEU A 321 -12.29 -17.56 -1.53
C LEU A 321 -13.47 -17.19 -2.44
N ALA A 322 -13.95 -18.12 -3.25
CA ALA A 322 -15.17 -17.93 -4.05
C ALA A 322 -16.38 -17.60 -3.16
N GLY A 323 -16.57 -18.35 -2.08
CA GLY A 323 -17.62 -18.09 -1.10
C GLY A 323 -17.48 -16.72 -0.42
N ALA A 324 -16.26 -16.31 -0.06
CA ALA A 324 -16.00 -14.98 0.52
C ALA A 324 -16.32 -13.85 -0.48
N GLU A 325 -15.95 -14.01 -1.75
CA GLU A 325 -16.29 -13.05 -2.82
C GLU A 325 -17.83 -12.90 -2.97
N LEU A 326 -18.57 -14.02 -2.97
CA LEU A 326 -20.02 -13.99 -3.07
C LEU A 326 -20.68 -13.35 -1.84
N ARG A 327 -20.18 -13.63 -0.63
CA ARG A 327 -20.67 -12.97 0.59
C ARG A 327 -20.38 -11.47 0.57
N ALA A 328 -19.20 -11.06 0.11
CA ALA A 328 -18.85 -9.66 -0.06
C ALA A 328 -19.82 -8.94 -1.03
N ILE A 329 -20.13 -9.54 -2.18
CA ILE A 329 -21.13 -9.00 -3.13
C ILE A 329 -22.50 -8.86 -2.45
N ARG A 330 -22.97 -9.91 -1.77
CA ARG A 330 -24.26 -9.89 -1.08
C ARG A 330 -24.32 -8.76 -0.06
N ARG A 331 -23.28 -8.62 0.79
CA ARG A 331 -23.19 -7.54 1.79
C ARG A 331 -23.09 -6.16 1.12
N PHE A 332 -22.32 -6.03 0.05
CA PHE A 332 -22.22 -4.79 -0.73
C PHE A 332 -23.56 -4.35 -1.29
N THR A 333 -24.32 -5.27 -1.90
CA THR A 333 -25.63 -4.97 -2.50
C THR A 333 -26.70 -4.71 -1.45
N SER A 334 -26.67 -5.38 -0.30
CA SER A 334 -27.63 -5.18 0.80
C SER A 334 -27.35 -3.90 1.61
N THR A 335 -26.11 -3.38 1.60
CA THR A 335 -25.72 -2.20 2.39
C THR A 335 -25.41 -0.97 1.52
N ARG A 336 -26.14 -0.77 0.42
CA ARG A 336 -25.93 0.38 -0.50
C ARG A 336 -26.02 1.74 0.19
N GLY A 337 -26.77 1.87 1.28
CA GLY A 337 -26.81 3.07 2.11
C GLY A 337 -25.43 3.49 2.60
N GLN A 338 -24.59 2.53 3.00
CA GLN A 338 -23.23 2.81 3.46
C GLN A 338 -22.30 3.37 2.37
N VAL A 339 -22.52 3.01 1.11
CA VAL A 339 -21.79 3.61 -0.02
C VAL A 339 -22.18 5.09 -0.19
N LYS A 340 -23.47 5.42 -0.05
CA LYS A 340 -23.93 6.82 -0.10
C LYS A 340 -23.37 7.64 1.06
N THR A 341 -23.38 7.08 2.28
CA THR A 341 -22.81 7.73 3.46
C THR A 341 -21.31 7.94 3.27
N LEU A 342 -20.58 6.93 2.79
CA LEU A 342 -19.15 7.03 2.50
C LEU A 342 -18.87 8.09 1.42
N ALA A 343 -19.65 8.15 0.35
CA ALA A 343 -19.51 9.16 -0.70
C ALA A 343 -19.76 10.58 -0.19
N ALA A 344 -20.72 10.75 0.72
CA ALA A 344 -21.06 12.04 1.33
C ALA A 344 -19.96 12.60 2.26
N ARG A 345 -18.96 11.78 2.63
CA ARG A 345 -17.77 12.23 3.42
C ARG A 345 -16.74 12.97 2.60
N SER A 346 -16.87 13.04 1.27
CA SER A 346 -15.99 13.86 0.44
C SER A 346 -16.27 15.34 0.70
N VAL A 347 -15.22 16.11 1.01
CA VAL A 347 -15.32 17.56 1.29
C VAL A 347 -14.62 18.39 0.21
N GLY A 348 -14.08 17.76 -0.82
CA GLY A 348 -13.38 18.40 -1.94
C GLY A 348 -13.67 17.71 -3.25
N ASN A 349 -13.15 18.27 -4.34
CA ASN A 349 -13.33 17.77 -5.70
C ASN A 349 -12.06 17.85 -6.56
N MET A 350 -10.89 17.96 -5.92
CA MET A 350 -9.62 17.97 -6.66
C MET A 350 -9.43 16.66 -7.42
N ASP A 351 -8.86 16.76 -8.60
CA ASP A 351 -8.61 15.60 -9.45
C ASP A 351 -7.45 14.75 -8.91
N VAL A 352 -7.78 13.54 -8.49
CA VAL A 352 -6.82 12.52 -8.01
C VAL A 352 -6.42 11.51 -9.08
N SER A 353 -6.83 11.70 -10.33
CA SER A 353 -6.61 10.73 -11.42
C SER A 353 -5.15 10.38 -11.63
N ARG A 354 -4.23 11.31 -11.34
CA ARG A 354 -2.77 11.12 -11.44
C ARG A 354 -2.22 10.12 -10.41
N LEU A 355 -2.94 9.95 -9.28
CA LEU A 355 -2.58 9.03 -8.20
C LEU A 355 -3.21 7.64 -8.39
N LEU A 356 -4.05 7.49 -9.41
CA LEU A 356 -4.66 6.20 -9.75
C LEU A 356 -3.81 5.47 -10.79
N PRO A 357 -3.80 4.12 -10.77
CA PRO A 357 -3.03 3.35 -11.72
C PRO A 357 -3.54 3.55 -13.14
N ARG A 358 -2.64 3.57 -14.12
CA ARG A 358 -3.00 3.70 -15.54
C ARG A 358 -3.89 2.54 -15.98
N ARG A 359 -4.78 2.78 -16.97
CA ARG A 359 -5.80 1.82 -17.45
C ARG A 359 -5.26 0.42 -17.77
N TYR A 360 -4.03 0.35 -18.26
CA TYR A 360 -3.40 -0.91 -18.68
C TYR A 360 -2.53 -1.54 -17.58
N TRP A 361 -2.45 -0.93 -16.39
CA TRP A 361 -1.61 -1.42 -15.31
C TRP A 361 -1.96 -2.86 -14.92
N SER A 362 -3.27 -3.18 -14.80
CA SER A 362 -3.73 -4.52 -14.44
C SER A 362 -3.36 -5.60 -15.47
N VAL A 363 -3.36 -5.24 -16.75
CA VAL A 363 -2.96 -6.15 -17.85
C VAL A 363 -1.45 -6.33 -17.84
N ARG A 364 -0.69 -5.23 -17.74
CA ARG A 364 0.76 -5.27 -17.65
C ARG A 364 1.22 -6.11 -16.47
N ASN A 365 0.70 -5.84 -15.27
CA ASN A 365 1.05 -6.60 -14.07
C ASN A 365 0.67 -8.08 -14.16
N ALA A 366 -0.46 -8.42 -14.82
CA ALA A 366 -0.80 -9.81 -15.09
C ALA A 366 0.19 -10.48 -16.05
N LEU A 367 0.66 -9.77 -17.08
CA LEU A 367 1.66 -10.25 -18.01
C LEU A 367 3.04 -10.38 -17.34
N ASP A 368 3.44 -9.40 -16.53
CA ASP A 368 4.70 -9.43 -15.78
C ASP A 368 4.73 -10.61 -14.81
N ARG A 369 3.61 -10.88 -14.10
CA ARG A 369 3.49 -12.07 -13.23
C ARG A 369 3.54 -13.38 -13.99
N LEU A 370 2.87 -13.47 -15.13
CA LEU A 370 2.95 -14.64 -16.00
C LEU A 370 4.38 -14.86 -16.49
N GLY A 371 5.09 -13.78 -16.84
CA GLY A 371 6.48 -13.82 -17.22
C GLY A 371 7.39 -14.31 -16.10
N ALA A 372 7.19 -13.80 -14.87
CA ALA A 372 7.92 -14.21 -13.68
C ALA A 372 7.63 -15.70 -13.35
N ASP A 373 6.37 -16.12 -13.32
CA ASP A 373 5.96 -17.52 -13.14
C ASP A 373 6.60 -18.47 -14.16
N LEU A 374 6.67 -18.05 -15.41
CA LEU A 374 7.31 -18.84 -16.47
C LEU A 374 8.84 -18.89 -16.29
N ALA A 375 9.45 -17.76 -15.92
CA ALA A 375 10.89 -17.68 -15.67
C ALA A 375 11.29 -18.51 -14.44
N ASP A 376 10.48 -18.52 -13.37
CA ASP A 376 10.72 -19.33 -12.19
C ASP A 376 10.56 -20.82 -12.48
N ARG A 377 9.55 -21.20 -13.26
CA ARG A 377 9.41 -22.59 -13.71
C ARG A 377 10.54 -23.05 -14.61
N TYR A 378 11.04 -22.16 -15.47
CA TYR A 378 12.20 -22.46 -16.29
C TYR A 378 13.45 -22.63 -15.42
N ARG A 379 13.65 -21.80 -14.40
CA ARG A 379 14.72 -21.94 -13.40
C ARG A 379 14.59 -23.20 -12.56
N ASP A 380 13.40 -23.53 -12.08
CA ASP A 380 13.13 -24.76 -11.34
C ASP A 380 13.38 -26.03 -12.20
N PHE A 381 13.14 -25.93 -13.49
CA PHE A 381 13.42 -27.03 -14.43
C PHE A 381 14.92 -27.17 -14.73
N THR A 382 15.68 -26.07 -14.72
CA THR A 382 17.12 -26.06 -15.03
C THR A 382 18.02 -26.20 -13.81
N ASN A 383 17.59 -25.80 -12.62
CA ASN A 383 18.33 -25.85 -11.37
C ASN A 383 17.53 -26.58 -10.29
N GLN A 384 17.92 -27.81 -10.01
CA GLN A 384 17.29 -28.67 -8.99
C GLN A 384 17.66 -28.28 -7.54
N GLU A 385 18.38 -27.18 -7.32
CA GLU A 385 18.83 -26.73 -5.99
C GLU A 385 18.68 -25.22 -5.80
N SER A 386 17.50 -24.73 -5.55
CA SER A 386 17.32 -23.51 -4.74
C SER A 386 15.85 -23.37 -4.29
N GLY A 387 15.60 -23.86 -3.10
CA GLY A 387 14.30 -23.76 -2.46
C GLY A 387 13.98 -22.36 -1.98
N PHE A 388 13.68 -21.43 -2.86
CA PHE A 388 13.06 -20.16 -2.51
C PHE A 388 12.10 -19.76 -3.64
N SER A 389 10.84 -19.86 -3.37
CA SER A 389 9.78 -19.34 -4.22
C SER A 389 9.43 -17.93 -3.75
N ILE A 390 9.70 -16.95 -4.61
CA ILE A 390 9.33 -15.54 -4.43
C ILE A 390 7.79 -15.34 -4.45
N ASP A 391 7.04 -16.39 -4.81
CA ASP A 391 5.60 -16.35 -5.07
C ASP A 391 4.70 -16.24 -3.82
N GLU A 392 5.25 -16.35 -2.61
CA GLU A 392 4.44 -16.26 -1.38
C GLU A 392 4.16 -14.82 -0.92
N MET A 393 4.66 -13.81 -1.63
CA MET A 393 4.75 -12.45 -1.10
C MET A 393 3.98 -11.36 -1.86
N THR A 394 3.30 -11.64 -2.94
CA THR A 394 2.56 -10.59 -3.65
C THR A 394 1.17 -10.34 -3.07
N GLY A 395 1.01 -9.14 -2.59
CA GLY A 395 -0.01 -8.59 -1.70
C GLY A 395 -1.49 -8.67 -2.07
N ASP A 396 -1.94 -9.51 -2.98
CA ASP A 396 -3.37 -9.73 -3.27
C ASP A 396 -3.82 -11.16 -2.93
N ASP A 397 -2.91 -11.99 -2.42
CA ASP A 397 -3.18 -13.41 -2.20
C ASP A 397 -3.45 -13.71 -0.73
N PHE A 398 -4.71 -13.58 -0.32
CA PHE A 398 -5.24 -14.19 0.89
C PHE A 398 -5.41 -15.73 0.78
N ALA A 399 -4.87 -16.35 -0.25
CA ALA A 399 -4.95 -17.78 -0.43
C ALA A 399 -3.71 -18.45 0.15
N GLY A 400 -3.84 -18.91 1.38
CA GLY A 400 -2.80 -19.68 2.05
C GLY A 400 -2.57 -21.05 1.40
N GLY A 401 -1.30 -21.45 1.37
CA GLY A 401 -0.83 -22.80 1.11
C GLY A 401 -0.09 -23.01 -0.22
N PRO A 402 1.21 -23.37 -0.14
CA PRO A 402 2.09 -23.39 -1.33
C PRO A 402 1.90 -24.56 -2.28
N SER A 403 1.12 -25.58 -1.96
CA SER A 403 1.23 -26.86 -2.67
C SER A 403 0.19 -27.17 -3.74
N GLN A 404 -0.92 -26.42 -3.82
CA GLN A 404 -2.02 -26.78 -4.75
C GLN A 404 -2.16 -25.89 -5.99
N ARG A 405 -1.47 -24.75 -6.07
CA ARG A 405 -1.62 -23.81 -7.19
C ARG A 405 -0.80 -24.17 -8.43
N ARG A 406 0.24 -24.99 -8.27
CA ARG A 406 1.23 -25.25 -9.33
C ARG A 406 0.68 -25.98 -10.56
N PHE A 407 -0.44 -26.70 -10.45
CA PHE A 407 -0.96 -27.50 -11.55
C PHE A 407 -2.05 -26.85 -12.43
N LEU A 408 -2.69 -25.79 -11.94
CA LEU A 408 -3.86 -25.23 -12.63
C LEU A 408 -3.56 -24.06 -13.56
N ALA A 409 -2.49 -23.31 -13.31
CA ALA A 409 -2.14 -22.19 -14.17
C ALA A 409 -1.86 -22.59 -15.63
N PRO A 410 -1.11 -23.69 -15.94
CA PRO A 410 -0.93 -24.14 -17.31
C PRO A 410 -2.23 -24.57 -17.98
N LEU A 411 -3.11 -25.24 -17.24
CA LEU A 411 -4.40 -25.68 -17.76
C LEU A 411 -5.33 -24.49 -18.03
N ALA A 412 -5.37 -23.51 -17.11
CA ALA A 412 -6.15 -22.29 -17.29
C ALA A 412 -5.65 -21.45 -18.47
N ILE A 413 -4.32 -21.33 -18.63
CA ILE A 413 -3.70 -20.63 -19.75
C ILE A 413 -3.99 -21.38 -21.06
N LEU A 414 -3.84 -22.69 -21.07
CA LEU A 414 -4.15 -23.51 -22.24
C LEU A 414 -5.63 -23.40 -22.61
N THR A 415 -6.53 -23.47 -21.62
CA THR A 415 -7.98 -23.30 -21.83
C THR A 415 -8.30 -21.90 -22.37
N LEU A 416 -7.66 -20.86 -21.81
CA LEU A 416 -7.84 -19.49 -22.31
C LEU A 416 -7.31 -19.33 -23.74
N LEU A 417 -6.14 -19.88 -24.04
CA LEU A 417 -5.57 -19.86 -25.39
C LEU A 417 -6.46 -20.64 -26.38
N LEU A 418 -6.99 -21.78 -25.98
CA LEU A 418 -7.93 -22.55 -26.78
C LEU A 418 -9.26 -21.82 -27.01
N LEU A 419 -9.78 -21.13 -25.98
CA LEU A 419 -10.97 -20.30 -26.10
C LEU A 419 -10.74 -19.09 -27.00
N VAL A 420 -9.58 -18.43 -26.89
CA VAL A 420 -9.22 -17.30 -27.78
C VAL A 420 -9.01 -17.79 -29.20
N ALA A 421 -8.24 -18.87 -29.38
CA ALA A 421 -8.00 -19.47 -30.70
C ALA A 421 -9.32 -19.98 -31.32
N GLY A 422 -10.17 -20.65 -30.52
CA GLY A 422 -11.50 -21.07 -30.92
C GLY A 422 -12.41 -19.88 -31.28
N GLY A 423 -12.42 -18.83 -30.48
CA GLY A 423 -13.17 -17.60 -30.75
C GLY A 423 -12.70 -16.91 -32.03
N VAL A 424 -11.39 -16.88 -32.28
CA VAL A 424 -10.82 -16.33 -33.52
C VAL A 424 -11.17 -17.21 -34.72
N ALA A 425 -11.08 -18.55 -34.57
CA ALA A 425 -11.42 -19.49 -35.62
C ALA A 425 -12.92 -19.47 -35.96
N LEU A 426 -13.77 -19.31 -34.94
CA LEU A 426 -15.22 -19.32 -35.08
C LEU A 426 -15.82 -17.91 -35.28
N ARG A 427 -15.00 -16.86 -35.34
CA ARG A 427 -15.47 -15.46 -35.48
C ARG A 427 -16.38 -15.25 -36.68
N ASN A 428 -16.18 -16.02 -37.75
CA ASN A 428 -16.96 -15.94 -38.98
C ASN A 428 -18.21 -16.83 -38.96
N LEU A 429 -18.38 -17.69 -37.95
CA LEU A 429 -19.54 -18.60 -37.83
C LEU A 429 -20.83 -17.83 -37.53
N PHE A 430 -20.73 -16.66 -36.87
CA PHE A 430 -21.85 -15.78 -36.52
C PHE A 430 -22.03 -14.60 -37.47
N GLY A 431 -21.19 -14.48 -38.52
CA GLY A 431 -21.29 -13.54 -39.60
C GLY A 431 -21.61 -14.26 -40.91
N PHE A 432 -22.39 -13.65 -41.80
CA PHE A 432 -22.71 -14.18 -43.12
C PHE A 432 -21.45 -14.20 -44.03
N GLY A 433 -20.45 -15.01 -43.67
CA GLY A 433 -19.21 -15.19 -44.44
C GLY A 433 -18.82 -16.65 -44.51
N ASP A 434 -18.25 -17.07 -45.65
CA ASP A 434 -17.79 -18.42 -45.87
C ASP A 434 -16.73 -18.87 -44.88
N VAL A 435 -16.94 -20.01 -44.24
CA VAL A 435 -15.97 -20.63 -43.34
C VAL A 435 -14.93 -21.39 -44.14
N PHE A 436 -13.72 -20.84 -44.24
CA PHE A 436 -12.60 -21.56 -44.82
C PHE A 436 -11.90 -22.39 -43.75
N GLY A 437 -12.04 -23.73 -43.82
CA GLY A 437 -11.26 -24.65 -43.06
C GLY A 437 -9.83 -24.70 -43.61
N GLY A 438 -8.83 -24.48 -42.76
CA GLY A 438 -7.43 -24.56 -43.17
C GLY A 438 -7.10 -26.01 -43.72
N GLY A 439 -6.66 -26.08 -44.94
CA GLY A 439 -6.23 -27.33 -45.58
C GLY A 439 -7.21 -27.97 -46.55
N LEU A 440 -8.42 -27.46 -46.71
CA LEU A 440 -9.30 -27.85 -47.80
C LEU A 440 -9.11 -26.90 -48.98
N LEU A 441 -8.65 -27.44 -50.11
CA LEU A 441 -8.65 -26.71 -51.36
C LEU A 441 -10.13 -26.36 -51.69
N PRO A 442 -10.40 -25.16 -52.21
CA PRO A 442 -11.74 -24.79 -52.64
C PRO A 442 -12.19 -25.85 -53.65
N ALA A 443 -13.40 -26.34 -53.50
CA ALA A 443 -13.98 -27.22 -54.47
C ALA A 443 -13.95 -26.53 -55.84
N PRO A 444 -13.52 -27.18 -56.91
CA PRO A 444 -13.51 -26.59 -58.24
C PRO A 444 -14.94 -26.20 -58.63
N ASP A 445 -15.12 -25.00 -59.13
CA ASP A 445 -16.42 -24.39 -59.47
C ASP A 445 -17.21 -25.11 -60.56
N ASN A 446 -16.73 -26.27 -61.02
CA ASN A 446 -17.35 -27.06 -62.08
C ASN A 446 -17.31 -28.55 -61.82
N ILE A 447 -18.21 -29.05 -60.98
CA ILE A 447 -18.66 -30.43 -61.04
C ILE A 447 -20.17 -30.37 -61.33
N GLY A 448 -20.48 -30.34 -62.63
CA GLY A 448 -21.86 -30.40 -63.04
C GLY A 448 -22.11 -29.82 -64.40
N LYS A 449 -21.56 -30.46 -65.43
CA LYS A 449 -22.20 -30.62 -66.74
C LYS A 449 -21.81 -31.97 -67.34
#